data_0fe3d08b76d83d598f9f392808ad29b8
#
_entry.id   0fe3d08b76d83d598f9f392808ad29b8
#
_cell.length_a   1.000
_cell.length_b   1.000
_cell.length_c   1.000
_cell.angle_alpha   90.00
_cell.angle_beta   90.00
_cell.angle_gamma   90.00
#
_symmetry.space_group_name_H-M   'P 1'
#
loop_
_entity.id
_entity.type
_entity.pdbx_description
1 polymer ?
#
loop_
_entity_poly.entity_id
_entity_poly.type
_entity_poly.pdbx_seq_one_letter_code
_entity_poly.pdbx_strand_id
1 'polypeptide(L)'
;MTTDTNSSFRTGRHAIQRVTHLPETAWCSAKHYALKRFQQPCGPVDEAVLDAVLEQYADSDVVFVHIGLSDIKTALQRNPYEAIMAKLEANFESILTPGFTRSFRETGVFDVQETPPELGAFASLFFTDATYRTGDPIHSILVDGAYRFDGCTVRDTFSPEGCYGQLSADNILYLNIGTPWLILTQLHYIERVCDVPYVDTIGIEGELRTNGTTEQITQRNYTKNSSLYFWNRYGLRDDMVSAGVMDHHSLNGLNVMGVRAGEMESFLESQIETDPYYLVR
;
A
#
# COMPACT_ATOMS: atom_id res chain seq x y z
N MET A 1 -27.15 -30.11 8.92
CA MET A 1 -25.89 -29.90 9.69
C MET A 1 -24.79 -30.69 9.00
N THR A 2 -24.17 -30.10 8.04
CA THR A 2 -22.97 -30.63 7.37
C THR A 2 -21.78 -29.86 7.97
N THR A 3 -21.08 -30.49 8.89
CA THR A 3 -19.88 -29.97 9.51
C THR A 3 -18.80 -29.88 8.46
N ASP A 4 -18.30 -28.69 8.26
CA ASP A 4 -17.26 -28.32 7.33
C ASP A 4 -15.90 -28.89 7.78
N THR A 5 -15.64 -30.16 7.45
CA THR A 5 -14.40 -30.88 7.75
C THR A 5 -13.19 -30.39 6.92
N ASN A 6 -13.42 -29.48 5.94
CA ASN A 6 -12.38 -28.95 5.07
C ASN A 6 -11.56 -27.80 5.71
N SER A 7 -12.10 -27.10 6.71
CA SER A 7 -11.40 -25.97 7.33
C SER A 7 -10.27 -26.40 8.27
N SER A 8 -10.41 -27.54 8.95
CA SER A 8 -9.39 -28.03 9.89
C SER A 8 -8.14 -28.63 9.22
N PHE A 9 -8.31 -29.23 8.02
CA PHE A 9 -7.18 -29.74 7.23
C PHE A 9 -6.35 -28.62 6.56
N ARG A 10 -6.99 -27.53 6.14
CA ARG A 10 -6.30 -26.34 5.64
C ARG A 10 -5.44 -25.70 6.74
N THR A 11 -5.99 -25.51 7.93
CA THR A 11 -5.28 -24.87 9.07
C THR A 11 -4.02 -25.65 9.46
N GLY A 12 -4.04 -26.98 9.42
CA GLY A 12 -2.87 -27.82 9.75
C GLY A 12 -1.73 -27.71 8.72
N ARG A 13 -2.03 -27.72 7.41
CA ARG A 13 -1.03 -27.55 6.36
C ARG A 13 -0.37 -26.16 6.41
N HIS A 14 -1.15 -25.11 6.56
CA HIS A 14 -0.65 -23.75 6.70
C HIS A 14 0.22 -23.56 7.95
N ALA A 15 -0.12 -24.20 9.08
CA ALA A 15 0.70 -24.13 10.29
C ALA A 15 2.08 -24.78 10.10
N ILE A 16 2.16 -25.93 9.44
CA ILE A 16 3.44 -26.62 9.16
C ILE A 16 4.27 -25.79 8.17
N GLN A 17 3.69 -25.29 7.10
CA GLN A 17 4.39 -24.43 6.13
C GLN A 17 4.93 -23.16 6.80
N ARG A 18 4.15 -22.49 7.67
CA ARG A 18 4.59 -21.32 8.42
C ARG A 18 5.87 -21.58 9.23
N VAL A 19 6.01 -22.75 9.84
CA VAL A 19 7.18 -23.11 10.66
C VAL A 19 8.42 -23.36 9.81
N THR A 20 8.27 -23.99 8.65
CA THR A 20 9.41 -24.33 7.78
C THR A 20 10.08 -23.11 7.17
N HIS A 21 9.35 -22.00 6.96
CA HIS A 21 9.86 -20.77 6.36
C HIS A 21 10.33 -19.70 7.37
N LEU A 22 10.22 -19.95 8.68
CA LEU A 22 10.64 -19.00 9.71
C LEU A 22 12.10 -18.52 9.62
N PRO A 23 13.09 -19.36 9.32
CA PRO A 23 14.47 -18.90 9.18
C PRO A 23 14.66 -17.91 8.03
N GLU A 24 13.97 -18.13 6.90
CA GLU A 24 14.06 -17.30 5.71
C GLU A 24 13.39 -15.95 5.94
N THR A 25 12.20 -15.95 6.54
CA THR A 25 11.48 -14.72 6.89
C THR A 25 12.21 -13.90 7.95
N ALA A 26 12.84 -14.53 8.92
CA ALA A 26 13.69 -13.86 9.90
C ALA A 26 14.93 -13.23 9.24
N TRP A 27 15.55 -13.93 8.28
CA TRP A 27 16.65 -13.40 7.50
C TRP A 27 16.23 -12.19 6.65
N CYS A 28 15.07 -12.25 6.00
CA CYS A 28 14.49 -11.14 5.25
C CYS A 28 14.33 -9.89 6.14
N SER A 29 13.77 -10.07 7.33
CA SER A 29 13.61 -8.99 8.30
C SER A 29 14.97 -8.41 8.73
N ALA A 30 15.94 -9.25 9.06
CA ALA A 30 17.29 -8.82 9.45
C ALA A 30 17.99 -8.05 8.31
N LYS A 31 17.90 -8.55 7.07
CA LYS A 31 18.41 -7.90 5.86
C LYS A 31 17.77 -6.51 5.66
N HIS A 32 16.45 -6.39 5.84
CA HIS A 32 15.76 -5.12 5.73
C HIS A 32 16.32 -4.08 6.71
N TYR A 33 16.47 -4.44 7.99
CA TYR A 33 17.02 -3.53 9.00
C TYR A 33 18.49 -3.16 8.74
N ALA A 34 19.29 -4.10 8.24
CA ALA A 34 20.67 -3.84 7.84
C ALA A 34 20.73 -2.86 6.66
N LEU A 35 19.98 -3.09 5.58
CA LEU A 35 19.91 -2.20 4.42
C LEU A 35 19.42 -0.81 4.80
N LYS A 36 18.40 -0.72 5.66
CA LYS A 36 17.93 0.56 6.20
C LYS A 36 19.03 1.33 6.94
N ARG A 37 19.89 0.64 7.69
CA ARG A 37 20.99 1.26 8.46
C ARG A 37 22.09 1.83 7.57
N PHE A 38 22.34 1.20 6.42
CA PHE A 38 23.43 1.57 5.49
C PHE A 38 22.91 2.34 4.26
N GLN A 39 21.68 2.78 4.29
CA GLN A 39 21.10 3.57 3.22
C GLN A 39 21.86 4.90 3.03
N GLN A 40 22.11 5.27 1.78
CA GLN A 40 22.67 6.58 1.48
C GLN A 40 21.69 7.69 1.86
N PRO A 41 22.14 8.75 2.53
CA PRO A 41 21.29 9.88 2.82
C PRO A 41 20.90 10.59 1.52
N CYS A 42 19.66 11.09 1.49
CA CYS A 42 19.20 11.95 0.42
C CYS A 42 19.95 13.30 0.47
N GLY A 43 20.34 13.82 -0.67
CA GLY A 43 20.91 15.15 -0.85
C GLY A 43 19.99 16.08 -1.66
N PRO A 44 20.39 17.34 -1.87
CA PRO A 44 19.64 18.28 -2.70
C PRO A 44 19.48 17.78 -4.13
N VAL A 45 18.31 17.98 -4.70
CA VAL A 45 17.94 17.58 -6.06
C VAL A 45 17.51 18.81 -6.85
N ASP A 46 17.91 18.87 -8.11
CA ASP A 46 17.37 19.85 -9.05
C ASP A 46 15.91 19.51 -9.33
N GLU A 47 15.00 20.46 -9.06
CA GLU A 47 13.57 20.27 -9.25
C GLU A 47 13.21 19.93 -10.70
N ALA A 48 13.92 20.47 -11.68
CA ALA A 48 13.66 20.16 -13.09
C ALA A 48 13.95 18.68 -13.43
N VAL A 49 14.87 18.03 -12.73
CA VAL A 49 15.12 16.58 -12.90
C VAL A 49 13.99 15.76 -12.31
N LEU A 50 13.46 16.17 -11.15
CA LEU A 50 12.27 15.50 -10.58
C LEU A 50 11.05 15.69 -11.45
N ASP A 51 10.83 16.90 -12.00
CA ASP A 51 9.74 17.19 -12.93
C ASP A 51 9.84 16.31 -14.17
N ALA A 52 11.01 16.20 -14.79
CA ALA A 52 11.23 15.35 -15.95
C ALA A 52 11.01 13.84 -15.68
N VAL A 53 11.21 13.39 -14.44
CA VAL A 53 10.84 12.01 -14.05
C VAL A 53 9.34 11.86 -13.89
N LEU A 54 8.64 12.82 -13.28
CA LEU A 54 7.19 12.75 -13.11
C LEU A 54 6.44 12.89 -14.44
N GLU A 55 6.94 13.71 -15.37
CA GLU A 55 6.39 13.86 -16.72
C GLU A 55 6.37 12.54 -17.52
N GLN A 56 7.24 11.57 -17.19
CA GLN A 56 7.22 10.24 -17.82
C GLN A 56 5.94 9.45 -17.52
N TYR A 57 5.19 9.85 -16.50
CA TYR A 57 3.94 9.22 -16.07
C TYR A 57 2.70 10.06 -16.37
N ALA A 58 2.84 11.17 -17.12
CA ALA A 58 1.75 12.10 -17.44
C ALA A 58 0.69 11.51 -18.39
N ASP A 59 0.88 10.29 -18.88
CA ASP A 59 -0.14 9.50 -19.59
C ASP A 59 -1.21 8.90 -18.66
N SER A 60 -1.04 9.05 -17.33
CA SER A 60 -1.97 8.58 -16.30
C SER A 60 -2.73 9.75 -15.71
N ASP A 61 -4.06 9.73 -15.79
CA ASP A 61 -4.91 10.73 -15.14
C ASP A 61 -4.97 10.54 -13.62
N VAL A 62 -4.74 9.30 -13.14
CA VAL A 62 -4.89 8.91 -11.74
C VAL A 62 -3.62 8.26 -11.22
N VAL A 63 -3.17 8.70 -10.04
CA VAL A 63 -1.99 8.15 -9.36
C VAL A 63 -2.28 7.78 -7.91
N PHE A 64 -1.80 6.62 -7.47
CA PHE A 64 -1.80 6.23 -6.06
C PHE A 64 -0.39 6.41 -5.48
N VAL A 65 -0.26 7.30 -4.51
CA VAL A 65 1.07 7.70 -4.00
C VAL A 65 1.38 7.18 -2.60
N HIS A 66 2.65 6.83 -2.38
CA HIS A 66 3.25 6.61 -1.07
C HIS A 66 4.44 7.56 -0.93
N ILE A 67 4.31 8.56 -0.05
CA ILE A 67 5.23 9.69 0.02
C ILE A 67 6.02 9.69 1.34
N GLY A 68 7.35 9.82 1.21
CA GLY A 68 8.28 10.03 2.32
C GLY A 68 8.71 11.49 2.42
N LEU A 69 8.01 12.30 3.22
CA LEU A 69 8.25 13.76 3.32
C LEU A 69 9.66 14.13 3.83
N SER A 70 10.32 13.25 4.58
CA SER A 70 11.66 13.51 5.11
C SER A 70 12.69 13.69 4.01
N ASP A 71 12.69 12.76 3.03
CA ASP A 71 13.66 12.79 1.94
C ASP A 71 13.32 13.91 0.95
N ILE A 72 12.02 14.16 0.72
CA ILE A 72 11.56 15.32 -0.09
C ILE A 72 12.00 16.64 0.53
N LYS A 73 11.89 16.80 1.88
CA LYS A 73 12.35 17.98 2.58
C LYS A 73 13.85 18.22 2.35
N THR A 74 14.64 17.16 2.41
CA THR A 74 16.08 17.24 2.19
C THR A 74 16.40 17.55 0.73
N ALA A 75 15.69 16.91 -0.21
CA ALA A 75 15.91 17.08 -1.64
C ALA A 75 15.55 18.49 -2.13
N LEU A 76 14.37 18.99 -1.76
CA LEU A 76 13.83 20.24 -2.31
C LEU A 76 14.07 21.46 -1.41
N GLN A 77 14.57 21.27 -0.17
CA GLN A 77 14.94 22.31 0.78
C GLN A 77 13.84 23.37 1.05
N ARG A 78 12.58 22.98 0.94
CA ARG A 78 11.39 23.82 1.19
C ARG A 78 10.28 22.98 1.85
N ASN A 79 9.08 23.55 2.04
CA ASN A 79 7.95 22.78 2.56
C ASN A 79 7.71 21.53 1.69
N PRO A 80 7.95 20.31 2.23
CA PRO A 80 7.95 19.11 1.40
C PRO A 80 6.55 18.72 0.92
N TYR A 81 5.51 19.05 1.71
CA TYR A 81 4.13 18.75 1.33
C TYR A 81 3.68 19.62 0.15
N GLU A 82 3.77 20.94 0.30
CA GLU A 82 3.42 21.88 -0.77
C GLU A 82 4.22 21.64 -2.04
N ALA A 83 5.52 21.35 -1.87
CA ALA A 83 6.41 21.12 -3.01
C ALA A 83 6.02 19.88 -3.82
N ILE A 84 5.69 18.77 -3.16
CA ILE A 84 5.33 17.53 -3.87
C ILE A 84 3.89 17.58 -4.39
N MET A 85 2.97 18.19 -3.65
CA MET A 85 1.59 18.35 -4.12
C MET A 85 1.53 19.16 -5.40
N ALA A 86 2.21 20.31 -5.46
CA ALA A 86 2.24 21.13 -6.69
C ALA A 86 2.76 20.34 -7.92
N LYS A 87 3.70 19.40 -7.72
CA LYS A 87 4.21 18.55 -8.80
C LYS A 87 3.23 17.43 -9.18
N LEU A 88 2.54 16.85 -8.20
CA LEU A 88 1.52 15.82 -8.46
C LEU A 88 0.31 16.43 -9.18
N GLU A 89 -0.19 17.57 -8.71
CA GLU A 89 -1.33 18.29 -9.32
C GLU A 89 -1.03 18.78 -10.74
N ALA A 90 0.23 19.06 -11.07
CA ALA A 90 0.65 19.44 -12.42
C ALA A 90 0.62 18.25 -13.41
N ASN A 91 0.67 17.01 -12.93
CA ASN A 91 0.79 15.83 -13.79
C ASN A 91 -0.44 14.90 -13.73
N PHE A 92 -1.28 14.96 -12.68
CA PHE A 92 -2.37 14.02 -12.46
C PHE A 92 -3.68 14.74 -12.12
N GLU A 93 -4.81 14.27 -12.67
CA GLU A 93 -6.15 14.79 -12.37
C GLU A 93 -6.68 14.30 -11.03
N SER A 94 -6.22 13.14 -10.57
CA SER A 94 -6.62 12.58 -9.27
C SER A 94 -5.43 11.94 -8.55
N ILE A 95 -5.25 12.33 -7.30
CA ILE A 95 -4.20 11.83 -6.42
C ILE A 95 -4.83 11.01 -5.31
N LEU A 96 -4.38 9.77 -5.15
CA LEU A 96 -4.84 8.83 -4.15
C LEU A 96 -3.71 8.52 -3.17
N THR A 97 -4.06 8.32 -1.88
CA THR A 97 -3.09 7.88 -0.86
C THR A 97 -3.77 7.04 0.22
N PRO A 98 -3.04 6.15 0.93
CA PRO A 98 -3.62 5.42 2.05
C PRO A 98 -4.06 6.35 3.17
N GLY A 99 -5.32 6.22 3.62
CA GLY A 99 -5.89 6.94 4.76
C GLY A 99 -6.00 6.06 6.02
N PHE A 100 -5.00 5.23 6.28
CA PHE A 100 -5.05 4.14 7.27
C PHE A 100 -5.27 4.61 8.70
N THR A 101 -6.16 3.89 9.42
CA THR A 101 -6.46 4.07 10.83
C THR A 101 -6.23 2.78 11.61
N ARG A 102 -5.70 2.88 12.82
CA ARG A 102 -5.52 1.76 13.75
C ARG A 102 -6.52 1.79 14.91
N SER A 103 -6.89 3.00 15.30
CA SER A 103 -7.79 3.27 16.44
C SER A 103 -9.14 2.57 16.33
N PHE A 104 -9.65 2.31 15.12
CA PHE A 104 -10.89 1.56 14.95
C PHE A 104 -10.86 0.18 15.62
N ARG A 105 -9.69 -0.50 15.63
CA ARG A 105 -9.54 -1.80 16.29
C ARG A 105 -9.69 -1.74 17.81
N GLU A 106 -9.45 -0.56 18.39
CA GLU A 106 -9.47 -0.33 19.83
C GLU A 106 -10.78 0.34 20.26
N THR A 107 -11.26 1.30 19.48
CA THR A 107 -12.43 2.11 19.79
C THR A 107 -13.74 1.54 19.25
N GLY A 108 -13.66 0.76 18.18
CA GLY A 108 -14.83 0.29 17.43
C GLY A 108 -15.58 1.42 16.71
N VAL A 109 -15.02 2.63 16.60
CA VAL A 109 -15.69 3.78 15.96
C VAL A 109 -14.81 4.37 14.88
N PHE A 110 -15.39 4.61 13.71
CA PHE A 110 -14.75 5.31 12.61
C PHE A 110 -15.71 6.33 12.00
N ASP A 111 -15.30 7.57 11.97
CA ASP A 111 -15.97 8.65 11.26
C ASP A 111 -15.16 8.97 9.99
N VAL A 112 -15.83 8.87 8.83
CA VAL A 112 -15.18 9.06 7.52
C VAL A 112 -14.59 10.45 7.39
N GLN A 113 -15.29 11.48 7.91
CA GLN A 113 -14.90 12.86 7.81
C GLN A 113 -13.94 13.31 8.92
N GLU A 114 -14.09 12.76 10.14
CA GLU A 114 -13.41 13.32 11.32
C GLU A 114 -12.22 12.47 11.79
N THR A 115 -12.21 11.14 11.52
CA THR A 115 -11.13 10.28 12.02
C THR A 115 -9.85 10.48 11.19
N PRO A 116 -8.77 11.06 11.75
CA PRO A 116 -7.57 11.33 10.96
C PRO A 116 -6.81 10.05 10.59
N PRO A 117 -6.07 10.03 9.49
CA PRO A 117 -5.09 8.98 9.21
C PRO A 117 -3.99 8.93 10.28
N GLU A 118 -3.59 7.71 10.63
CA GLU A 118 -2.58 7.49 11.69
C GLU A 118 -1.23 7.01 11.14
N LEU A 119 -1.14 6.73 9.85
CA LEU A 119 0.06 6.21 9.21
C LEU A 119 0.56 7.16 8.13
N GLY A 120 1.74 7.75 8.41
CA GLY A 120 2.46 8.61 7.47
C GLY A 120 2.08 10.09 7.57
N ALA A 121 3.12 10.94 7.66
CA ALA A 121 2.93 12.39 7.75
C ALA A 121 2.25 12.98 6.50
N PHE A 122 2.51 12.41 5.31
CA PHE A 122 1.87 12.85 4.08
C PHE A 122 0.35 12.64 4.14
N ALA A 123 -0.11 11.44 4.51
CA ALA A 123 -1.53 11.13 4.60
C ALA A 123 -2.27 12.04 5.61
N SER A 124 -1.61 12.37 6.73
CA SER A 124 -2.18 13.26 7.75
C SER A 124 -2.38 14.69 7.23
N LEU A 125 -1.47 15.21 6.40
CA LEU A 125 -1.60 16.52 5.77
C LEU A 125 -2.62 16.46 4.62
N PHE A 126 -2.52 15.45 3.77
CA PHE A 126 -3.41 15.23 2.63
C PHE A 126 -4.88 15.06 3.02
N PHE A 127 -5.16 14.61 4.24
CA PHE A 127 -6.53 14.46 4.76
C PHE A 127 -7.32 15.77 4.75
N THR A 128 -6.65 16.90 4.89
CA THR A 128 -7.28 18.23 4.85
C THR A 128 -7.65 18.63 3.41
N ASP A 129 -6.88 18.18 2.43
CA ASP A 129 -7.05 18.53 1.02
C ASP A 129 -7.93 17.49 0.27
N ALA A 130 -8.07 16.28 0.85
CA ALA A 130 -8.84 15.21 0.25
C ALA A 130 -10.32 15.57 0.06
N THR A 131 -10.80 15.44 -1.16
CA THR A 131 -12.20 15.70 -1.54
C THR A 131 -13.11 14.49 -1.32
N TYR A 132 -12.53 13.30 -1.15
CA TYR A 132 -13.25 12.04 -0.93
C TYR A 132 -12.41 11.06 -0.10
N ARG A 133 -13.10 10.21 0.66
CA ARG A 133 -12.50 9.10 1.41
C ARG A 133 -13.40 7.87 1.37
N THR A 134 -12.82 6.68 1.16
CA THR A 134 -13.57 5.43 1.21
C THR A 134 -13.99 5.07 2.66
N GLY A 135 -15.09 4.34 2.80
CA GLY A 135 -15.66 3.98 4.10
C GLY A 135 -15.03 2.76 4.79
N ASP A 136 -13.82 2.32 4.39
CA ASP A 136 -13.08 1.28 5.14
C ASP A 136 -12.44 1.90 6.39
N PRO A 137 -12.79 1.45 7.61
CA PRO A 137 -12.31 2.06 8.84
C PRO A 137 -10.84 1.73 9.17
N ILE A 138 -10.18 0.86 8.41
CA ILE A 138 -8.81 0.43 8.64
C ILE A 138 -7.92 0.81 7.47
N HIS A 139 -8.38 0.55 6.24
CA HIS A 139 -7.60 0.72 5.01
C HIS A 139 -8.28 1.69 4.04
N SER A 140 -8.87 2.77 4.56
CA SER A 140 -9.47 3.80 3.71
C SER A 140 -8.46 4.38 2.73
N ILE A 141 -8.96 4.86 1.62
CA ILE A 141 -8.22 5.58 0.59
C ILE A 141 -8.71 7.02 0.60
N LEU A 142 -7.78 7.96 0.67
CA LEU A 142 -8.02 9.37 0.48
C LEU A 142 -7.84 9.71 -0.98
N VAL A 143 -8.68 10.58 -1.50
CA VAL A 143 -8.66 11.03 -2.89
C VAL A 143 -8.77 12.56 -2.93
N ASP A 144 -7.88 13.18 -3.65
CA ASP A 144 -8.05 14.52 -4.17
C ASP A 144 -8.23 14.43 -5.70
N GLY A 145 -9.29 15.07 -6.25
CA GLY A 145 -9.68 14.98 -7.65
C GLY A 145 -11.01 14.27 -7.89
N ALA A 146 -11.24 13.85 -9.15
CA ALA A 146 -12.52 13.32 -9.61
C ALA A 146 -12.69 11.79 -9.45
N TYR A 147 -11.61 11.04 -9.21
CA TYR A 147 -11.70 9.58 -9.10
C TYR A 147 -12.60 9.14 -7.94
N ARG A 148 -13.45 8.13 -8.19
CA ARG A 148 -14.40 7.60 -7.20
C ARG A 148 -14.40 6.07 -7.20
N PHE A 149 -14.72 5.51 -6.03
CA PHE A 149 -14.85 4.08 -5.81
C PHE A 149 -16.32 3.67 -5.89
N ASP A 150 -16.91 3.84 -7.08
CA ASP A 150 -18.31 3.55 -7.31
C ASP A 150 -18.52 2.04 -7.56
N GLY A 151 -19.27 1.42 -6.66
CA GLY A 151 -19.63 0.02 -6.78
C GLY A 151 -18.67 -0.99 -6.16
N CYS A 152 -17.52 -0.58 -5.63
CA CYS A 152 -16.64 -1.48 -4.90
C CYS A 152 -17.15 -1.72 -3.46
N THR A 153 -16.86 -2.90 -2.91
CA THR A 153 -17.16 -3.17 -1.50
C THR A 153 -16.07 -2.62 -0.58
N VAL A 154 -16.45 -1.72 0.33
CA VAL A 154 -15.55 -1.21 1.36
C VAL A 154 -15.48 -2.12 2.59
N ARG A 155 -16.34 -3.15 2.70
CA ARG A 155 -16.36 -4.12 3.82
C ARG A 155 -15.33 -5.24 3.63
N ASP A 156 -14.83 -5.41 2.42
CA ASP A 156 -13.75 -6.35 2.06
C ASP A 156 -12.86 -5.68 1.00
N THR A 157 -12.15 -4.63 1.40
CA THR A 157 -11.48 -3.69 0.48
C THR A 157 -10.38 -4.33 -0.37
N PHE A 158 -9.81 -5.47 0.08
CA PHE A 158 -8.81 -6.24 -0.65
C PHE A 158 -9.38 -7.45 -1.41
N SER A 159 -10.71 -7.60 -1.52
CA SER A 159 -11.30 -8.59 -2.44
C SER A 159 -11.25 -8.10 -3.89
N PRO A 160 -11.45 -8.98 -4.88
CA PRO A 160 -11.59 -8.56 -6.28
C PRO A 160 -12.70 -7.51 -6.51
N GLU A 161 -13.77 -7.56 -5.72
CA GLU A 161 -14.87 -6.61 -5.73
C GLU A 161 -14.62 -5.40 -4.81
N GLY A 162 -13.48 -5.38 -4.11
CA GLY A 162 -13.08 -4.32 -3.19
C GLY A 162 -12.45 -3.11 -3.88
N CYS A 163 -12.15 -2.09 -3.10
CA CYS A 163 -11.56 -0.86 -3.66
C CYS A 163 -10.19 -1.12 -4.30
N TYR A 164 -9.36 -2.02 -3.73
CA TYR A 164 -8.07 -2.38 -4.36
C TYR A 164 -8.24 -3.28 -5.59
N GLY A 165 -9.34 -4.03 -5.70
CA GLY A 165 -9.73 -4.72 -6.94
C GLY A 165 -10.12 -3.74 -8.04
N GLN A 166 -10.82 -2.64 -7.70
CA GLN A 166 -11.10 -1.57 -8.67
C GLN A 166 -9.81 -0.89 -9.15
N LEU A 167 -8.87 -0.56 -8.25
CA LEU A 167 -7.56 0.00 -8.63
C LEU A 167 -6.78 -0.93 -9.56
N SER A 168 -6.89 -2.25 -9.35
CA SER A 168 -6.34 -3.27 -10.23
C SER A 168 -6.98 -3.23 -11.62
N ALA A 169 -8.33 -3.29 -11.67
CA ALA A 169 -9.08 -3.28 -12.93
C ALA A 169 -8.85 -2.02 -13.75
N ASP A 170 -8.69 -0.87 -13.10
CA ASP A 170 -8.40 0.42 -13.73
C ASP A 170 -6.91 0.59 -14.06
N ASN A 171 -6.07 -0.40 -13.78
CA ASN A 171 -4.62 -0.41 -14.01
C ASN A 171 -3.92 0.85 -13.50
N ILE A 172 -4.23 1.24 -12.27
CA ILE A 172 -3.75 2.47 -11.66
C ILE A 172 -2.23 2.50 -11.55
N LEU A 173 -1.63 3.68 -11.77
CA LEU A 173 -0.23 3.95 -11.53
C LEU A 173 0.03 4.09 -10.02
N TYR A 174 0.98 3.35 -9.49
CA TYR A 174 1.53 3.52 -8.14
C TYR A 174 2.87 4.24 -8.19
N LEU A 175 3.00 5.33 -7.42
CA LEU A 175 4.26 6.04 -7.23
C LEU A 175 4.71 6.01 -5.78
N ASN A 176 5.96 5.62 -5.55
CA ASN A 176 6.68 5.82 -4.29
C ASN A 176 7.68 6.95 -4.47
N ILE A 177 7.60 8.01 -3.67
CA ILE A 177 8.49 9.16 -3.76
C ILE A 177 9.08 9.47 -2.38
N GLY A 178 10.41 9.54 -2.29
CA GLY A 178 11.10 9.84 -1.03
C GLY A 178 11.01 8.70 -0.01
N THR A 179 10.75 7.48 -0.46
CA THR A 179 10.80 6.28 0.38
C THR A 179 12.01 5.42 -0.02
N PRO A 180 12.82 4.97 0.94
CA PRO A 180 14.06 4.25 0.62
C PRO A 180 13.84 2.81 0.17
N TRP A 181 12.67 2.28 0.43
CA TRP A 181 12.23 0.93 0.06
C TRP A 181 10.80 0.99 -0.49
N LEU A 182 10.40 -0.04 -1.19
CA LEU A 182 9.06 -0.14 -1.72
C LEU A 182 8.01 -0.13 -0.60
N ILE A 183 7.04 0.78 -0.70
CA ILE A 183 5.81 0.80 0.10
C ILE A 183 4.65 0.67 -0.87
N LEU A 184 3.91 -0.41 -0.78
CA LEU A 184 2.86 -0.69 -1.74
C LEU A 184 1.68 -1.40 -1.05
N THR A 185 0.59 -0.68 -0.88
CA THR A 185 -0.61 -1.23 -0.22
C THR A 185 -1.28 -2.32 -1.07
N GLN A 186 -1.16 -2.25 -2.39
CA GLN A 186 -1.68 -3.26 -3.33
C GLN A 186 -1.15 -4.68 -3.03
N LEU A 187 -0.01 -4.82 -2.36
CA LEU A 187 0.48 -6.14 -1.93
C LEU A 187 -0.50 -6.89 -1.03
N HIS A 188 -1.34 -6.19 -0.26
CA HIS A 188 -2.40 -6.85 0.52
C HIS A 188 -3.49 -7.44 -0.36
N TYR A 189 -3.84 -6.77 -1.46
CA TYR A 189 -4.74 -7.30 -2.47
C TYR A 189 -4.16 -8.56 -3.12
N ILE A 190 -2.90 -8.51 -3.53
CA ILE A 190 -2.20 -9.65 -4.12
C ILE A 190 -2.13 -10.83 -3.13
N GLU A 191 -1.76 -10.58 -1.86
CA GLU A 191 -1.80 -11.59 -0.80
C GLU A 191 -3.19 -12.25 -0.68
N ARG A 192 -4.25 -11.45 -0.86
CA ARG A 192 -5.63 -11.92 -0.77
C ARG A 192 -6.06 -12.75 -1.97
N VAL A 193 -5.80 -12.30 -3.20
CA VAL A 193 -6.23 -13.02 -4.41
C VAL A 193 -5.42 -14.30 -4.63
N CYS A 194 -4.14 -14.30 -4.25
CA CYS A 194 -3.28 -15.49 -4.31
C CYS A 194 -3.49 -16.46 -3.13
N ASP A 195 -4.35 -16.15 -2.16
CA ASP A 195 -4.64 -16.98 -0.97
C ASP A 195 -3.36 -17.46 -0.27
N VAL A 196 -2.43 -16.53 -0.01
CA VAL A 196 -1.13 -16.85 0.58
C VAL A 196 -1.28 -17.46 2.00
N PRO A 197 -0.46 -18.46 2.37
CA PRO A 197 -0.71 -19.27 3.58
C PRO A 197 -0.42 -18.58 4.90
N TYR A 198 0.18 -17.39 4.90
CA TYR A 198 0.61 -16.65 6.09
C TYR A 198 -0.29 -15.48 6.46
N VAL A 199 -1.38 -15.24 5.71
CA VAL A 199 -2.37 -14.19 5.99
C VAL A 199 -3.65 -14.83 6.52
N ASP A 200 -4.17 -14.29 7.61
CA ASP A 200 -5.44 -14.69 8.21
C ASP A 200 -6.49 -13.60 7.98
N THR A 201 -7.75 -13.99 7.85
CA THR A 201 -8.89 -13.09 7.73
C THR A 201 -9.64 -13.02 9.05
N ILE A 202 -9.91 -11.81 9.54
CA ILE A 202 -10.71 -11.55 10.75
C ILE A 202 -11.83 -10.55 10.45
N GLY A 203 -12.95 -10.66 11.15
CA GLY A 203 -14.00 -9.64 11.20
C GLY A 203 -13.78 -8.72 12.40
N ILE A 204 -13.91 -7.42 12.21
CA ILE A 204 -13.86 -6.41 13.28
C ILE A 204 -15.19 -5.68 13.28
N GLU A 205 -15.93 -5.80 14.37
CA GLU A 205 -17.22 -5.14 14.54
C GLU A 205 -17.02 -3.72 15.03
N GLY A 206 -17.90 -2.81 14.61
CA GLY A 206 -17.86 -1.44 15.05
C GLY A 206 -18.88 -0.55 14.36
N GLU A 207 -18.73 0.73 14.58
CA GLU A 207 -19.63 1.79 14.17
C GLU A 207 -18.96 2.66 13.09
N LEU A 208 -19.61 2.76 11.95
CA LEU A 208 -19.25 3.70 10.88
C LEU A 208 -20.13 4.94 10.98
N ARG A 209 -19.51 6.10 10.97
CA ARG A 209 -20.17 7.39 10.89
C ARG A 209 -19.86 8.06 9.55
N THR A 210 -20.91 8.50 8.86
CA THR A 210 -20.78 9.19 7.57
C THR A 210 -21.90 10.20 7.42
N ASN A 211 -21.56 11.48 7.22
CA ASN A 211 -22.51 12.55 6.99
C ASN A 211 -23.63 12.63 8.06
N GLY A 212 -23.27 12.43 9.33
CA GLY A 212 -24.22 12.45 10.46
C GLY A 212 -25.08 11.19 10.61
N THR A 213 -24.89 10.18 9.76
CA THR A 213 -25.50 8.85 9.92
C THR A 213 -24.54 7.89 10.60
N THR A 214 -25.10 6.91 11.32
CA THR A 214 -24.33 5.88 12.02
C THR A 214 -24.85 4.49 11.61
N GLU A 215 -23.93 3.60 11.27
CA GLU A 215 -24.21 2.22 10.86
C GLU A 215 -23.35 1.25 11.67
N GLN A 216 -23.93 0.14 12.13
CA GLN A 216 -23.17 -0.99 12.69
C GLN A 216 -22.61 -1.82 11.55
N ILE A 217 -21.31 -2.05 11.58
CA ILE A 217 -20.61 -2.74 10.51
C ILE A 217 -19.77 -3.90 11.04
N THR A 218 -19.48 -4.85 10.16
CA THR A 218 -18.37 -5.80 10.33
C THR A 218 -17.38 -5.58 9.21
N GLN A 219 -16.21 -5.03 9.56
CA GLN A 219 -15.11 -4.81 8.62
C GLN A 219 -14.26 -6.07 8.52
N ARG A 220 -14.10 -6.60 7.32
CA ARG A 220 -13.13 -7.66 7.06
C ARG A 220 -11.72 -7.09 7.03
N ASN A 221 -10.81 -7.72 7.73
CA ASN A 221 -9.42 -7.31 7.79
C ASN A 221 -8.50 -8.52 7.59
N TYR A 222 -7.44 -8.30 6.82
CA TYR A 222 -6.40 -9.28 6.56
C TYR A 222 -5.22 -8.98 7.46
N THR A 223 -4.79 -9.99 8.24
CA THR A 223 -3.75 -9.84 9.23
C THR A 223 -2.69 -10.92 9.08
N LYS A 224 -1.45 -10.56 9.33
CA LYS A 224 -0.32 -11.48 9.41
C LYS A 224 0.54 -11.13 10.61
N ASN A 225 1.27 -12.11 11.13
CA ASN A 225 2.26 -11.82 12.15
C ASN A 225 3.44 -11.07 11.50
N SER A 226 3.41 -9.73 11.56
CA SER A 226 4.41 -8.87 10.93
C SER A 226 5.82 -9.00 11.52
N SER A 227 5.97 -9.64 12.69
CA SER A 227 7.28 -9.98 13.25
C SER A 227 7.89 -11.21 12.60
N LEU A 228 7.06 -12.09 12.02
CA LEU A 228 7.48 -13.32 11.34
C LEU A 228 7.43 -13.18 9.81
N TYR A 229 6.44 -12.46 9.28
CA TYR A 229 6.18 -12.32 7.84
C TYR A 229 6.31 -10.86 7.43
N PHE A 230 7.54 -10.42 7.26
CA PHE A 230 7.87 -9.07 6.83
C PHE A 230 8.11 -9.07 5.31
N TRP A 231 7.47 -8.17 4.57
CA TRP A 231 7.70 -8.05 3.13
C TRP A 231 9.16 -7.75 2.79
N ASN A 232 9.73 -8.49 1.86
CA ASN A 232 11.06 -8.24 1.32
C ASN A 232 11.06 -7.01 0.39
N ARG A 233 10.82 -5.84 0.94
CA ARG A 233 10.58 -4.60 0.22
C ARG A 233 11.72 -4.18 -0.72
N TYR A 234 12.96 -4.51 -0.38
CA TYR A 234 14.12 -4.26 -1.25
C TYR A 234 14.19 -5.31 -2.36
N GLY A 235 14.04 -6.59 -2.04
CA GLY A 235 14.06 -7.66 -3.03
C GLY A 235 12.92 -7.52 -4.03
N LEU A 236 11.70 -7.26 -3.58
CA LEU A 236 10.54 -7.04 -4.46
C LEU A 236 10.78 -5.88 -5.44
N ARG A 237 11.33 -4.76 -4.97
CA ARG A 237 11.73 -3.66 -5.85
C ARG A 237 12.75 -4.11 -6.88
N ASP A 238 13.85 -4.72 -6.41
CA ASP A 238 14.99 -5.09 -7.26
C ASP A 238 14.57 -6.13 -8.31
N ASP A 239 13.72 -7.08 -7.95
CA ASP A 239 13.18 -8.10 -8.85
C ASP A 239 12.26 -7.49 -9.92
N MET A 240 11.32 -6.60 -9.52
CA MET A 240 10.43 -5.91 -10.47
C MET A 240 11.18 -4.97 -11.41
N VAL A 241 12.20 -4.25 -10.91
CA VAL A 241 13.07 -3.42 -11.76
C VAL A 241 13.86 -4.28 -12.74
N SER A 242 14.42 -5.39 -12.27
CA SER A 242 15.19 -6.32 -13.14
C SER A 242 14.32 -6.97 -14.20
N ALA A 243 13.04 -7.19 -13.91
CA ALA A 243 12.05 -7.71 -14.86
C ALA A 243 11.49 -6.64 -15.82
N GLY A 244 11.83 -5.36 -15.63
CA GLY A 244 11.29 -4.25 -16.43
C GLY A 244 9.84 -3.91 -16.13
N VAL A 245 9.33 -4.33 -14.98
CA VAL A 245 7.94 -4.11 -14.52
C VAL A 245 7.82 -2.81 -13.73
N MET A 246 8.90 -2.38 -13.08
CA MET A 246 8.95 -1.19 -12.25
C MET A 246 10.08 -0.26 -12.69
N ASP A 247 9.79 1.02 -12.80
CA ASP A 247 10.82 2.04 -12.94
C ASP A 247 11.38 2.44 -11.57
N HIS A 248 12.69 2.67 -11.51
CA HIS A 248 13.35 3.17 -10.32
C HIS A 248 14.37 4.24 -10.66
N HIS A 249 14.12 5.46 -10.24
CA HIS A 249 15.01 6.60 -10.36
C HIS A 249 15.58 6.96 -8.98
N SER A 250 16.90 7.12 -8.90
CA SER A 250 17.57 7.60 -7.69
C SER A 250 18.24 8.95 -7.97
N LEU A 251 17.61 10.02 -7.52
CA LEU A 251 18.01 11.40 -7.75
C LEU A 251 18.78 11.90 -6.52
N ASN A 252 20.11 11.77 -6.53
CA ASN A 252 20.95 12.08 -5.37
C ASN A 252 20.40 11.50 -4.04
N GLY A 253 19.95 10.24 -4.08
CA GLY A 253 19.36 9.53 -2.93
C GLY A 253 17.85 9.72 -2.73
N LEU A 254 17.19 10.67 -3.40
CA LEU A 254 15.75 10.72 -3.49
C LEU A 254 15.28 9.61 -4.45
N ASN A 255 14.54 8.66 -3.93
CA ASN A 255 14.00 7.58 -4.76
C ASN A 255 12.62 7.95 -5.31
N VAL A 256 12.40 7.67 -6.59
CA VAL A 256 11.10 7.66 -7.26
C VAL A 256 10.93 6.29 -7.91
N MET A 257 9.88 5.58 -7.53
CA MET A 257 9.58 4.24 -8.05
C MET A 257 8.16 4.25 -8.61
N GLY A 258 8.00 3.82 -9.86
CA GLY A 258 6.72 3.80 -10.56
C GLY A 258 6.39 2.40 -11.06
N VAL A 259 5.13 1.96 -10.88
CA VAL A 259 4.63 0.68 -11.38
C VAL A 259 3.13 0.74 -11.63
N ARG A 260 2.66 0.12 -12.71
CA ARG A 260 1.22 -0.04 -12.97
C ARG A 260 0.68 -1.31 -12.32
N ALA A 261 -0.56 -1.24 -11.83
CA ALA A 261 -1.22 -2.32 -11.11
C ALA A 261 -1.17 -3.65 -11.87
N GLY A 262 -1.60 -3.69 -13.12
CA GLY A 262 -1.72 -4.92 -13.90
C GLY A 262 -0.37 -5.60 -14.19
N GLU A 263 0.67 -4.82 -14.51
CA GLU A 263 2.02 -5.37 -14.76
C GLU A 263 2.62 -5.95 -13.48
N MET A 264 2.49 -5.21 -12.37
CA MET A 264 2.95 -5.65 -11.06
C MET A 264 2.23 -6.92 -10.61
N GLU A 265 0.91 -6.96 -10.72
CA GLU A 265 0.09 -8.11 -10.29
C GLU A 265 0.44 -9.34 -11.09
N SER A 266 0.48 -9.24 -12.42
CA SER A 266 0.85 -10.36 -13.30
C SER A 266 2.24 -10.91 -12.95
N PHE A 267 3.20 -10.05 -12.66
CA PHE A 267 4.53 -10.47 -12.24
C PHE A 267 4.50 -11.17 -10.88
N LEU A 268 3.90 -10.54 -9.86
CA LEU A 268 3.91 -11.07 -8.49
C LEU A 268 3.09 -12.35 -8.35
N GLU A 269 1.94 -12.46 -9.03
CA GLU A 269 1.15 -13.68 -9.08
C GLU A 269 1.94 -14.85 -9.62
N SER A 270 2.67 -14.67 -10.73
CA SER A 270 3.53 -15.71 -11.32
C SER A 270 4.64 -16.19 -10.35
N GLN A 271 5.18 -15.27 -9.54
CA GLN A 271 6.17 -15.62 -8.53
C GLN A 271 5.54 -16.37 -7.36
N ILE A 272 4.36 -15.94 -6.90
CA ILE A 272 3.64 -16.56 -5.77
C ILE A 272 3.11 -17.95 -6.15
N GLU A 273 2.70 -18.18 -7.38
CA GLU A 273 2.36 -19.53 -7.88
C GLU A 273 3.51 -20.52 -7.70
N THR A 274 4.74 -20.06 -7.89
CA THR A 274 5.96 -20.88 -7.71
C THR A 274 6.36 -20.98 -6.23
N ASP A 275 6.26 -19.88 -5.50
CA ASP A 275 6.61 -19.77 -4.08
C ASP A 275 5.57 -18.92 -3.31
N PRO A 276 4.63 -19.55 -2.58
CA PRO A 276 3.61 -18.83 -1.82
C PRO A 276 4.14 -17.90 -0.72
N TYR A 277 5.44 -17.91 -0.44
CA TYR A 277 6.11 -17.02 0.52
C TYR A 277 6.99 -15.96 -0.16
N TYR A 278 6.94 -15.85 -1.48
CA TYR A 278 7.80 -14.95 -2.26
C TYR A 278 7.83 -13.51 -1.74
N LEU A 279 6.69 -12.96 -1.31
CA LEU A 279 6.63 -11.58 -0.82
C LEU A 279 7.38 -11.36 0.51
N VAL A 280 7.66 -12.42 1.27
CA VAL A 280 8.19 -12.35 2.64
C VAL A 280 9.52 -13.08 2.84
N ARG A 281 10.20 -13.43 1.73
CA ARG A 281 11.47 -14.16 1.72
C ARG A 281 12.64 -13.31 1.27
#